data_c364f19f78d07e5d5b7c1f81ab4d760d
#
_entry.id   c364f19f78d07e5d5b7c1f81ab4d760d
#
_cell.length_a   1.000
_cell.length_b   1.000
_cell.length_c   1.000
_cell.angle_alpha   90.00
_cell.angle_beta   90.00
_cell.angle_gamma   90.00
#
_symmetry.space_group_name_H-M   'P 1'
#
loop_
_entity.id
_entity.type
_entity.pdbx_description
1 polymer ?
#
loop_
_entity_poly.entity_id
_entity_poly.type
_entity_poly.pdbx_seq_one_letter_code
_entity_poly.pdbx_strand_id
1 'polypeptide(L)'
;PLSAVHEDYSDELLSDVMEEQKDDMEDYEQTALDIKLYEKFMKHKRLTKAELLRLYTMLNPLTEEFDKPVQQFDKVPYMAVILDDLGGTPAFRNGNNFLNSIVCKSRHYKTNFFVCVQHPYQMPRALRSQCSHCMLFSTKDKKLLEELSKENCSHLTPEEFQRMFQHATKEPHDFMMCDFRRNEVRRNFDEVLHICADSD
;
A
#
# COMPACT_ATOMS: atom_id res chain seq x y z
N PRO A 1 7.44 11.28 11.30
CA PRO A 1 7.03 10.96 9.96
C PRO A 1 6.43 12.19 9.34
N LEU A 2 7.15 12.73 8.36
CA LEU A 2 6.74 13.92 7.64
C LEU A 2 5.81 13.48 6.50
N SER A 3 4.60 13.99 6.50
CA SER A 3 3.80 14.00 5.29
C SER A 3 4.26 15.16 4.43
N ALA A 4 4.76 14.88 3.23
CA ALA A 4 4.98 15.88 2.20
C ALA A 4 3.75 15.93 1.28
N VAL A 5 3.30 17.14 0.93
CA VAL A 5 2.24 17.37 -0.05
C VAL A 5 2.90 18.02 -1.26
N HIS A 6 2.71 17.40 -2.41
CA HIS A 6 3.22 17.89 -3.69
C HIS A 6 2.04 18.26 -4.57
N GLU A 7 2.05 19.43 -5.17
CA GLU A 7 0.97 19.92 -6.02
C GLU A 7 1.01 19.29 -7.42
N ASP A 8 2.20 18.90 -7.90
CA ASP A 8 2.40 18.28 -9.21
C ASP A 8 2.96 16.86 -9.08
N TYR A 9 2.45 15.96 -9.92
CA TYR A 9 2.99 14.62 -10.06
C TYR A 9 4.09 14.58 -11.13
N SER A 10 5.23 13.95 -10.78
CA SER A 10 6.21 13.50 -11.78
C SER A 10 6.70 12.09 -11.45
N ASP A 11 7.12 11.35 -12.48
CA ASP A 11 7.71 10.02 -12.31
C ASP A 11 9.02 10.08 -11.52
N GLU A 12 9.80 11.17 -11.68
CA GLU A 12 11.04 11.43 -10.93
C GLU A 12 10.75 11.61 -9.44
N LEU A 13 9.80 12.47 -9.09
CA LEU A 13 9.40 12.69 -7.70
C LEU A 13 8.97 11.39 -7.03
N LEU A 14 8.14 10.59 -7.69
CA LEU A 14 7.72 9.32 -7.13
C LEU A 14 8.89 8.33 -7.01
N SER A 15 9.85 8.37 -7.95
CA SER A 15 11.07 7.56 -7.88
C SER A 15 11.90 7.90 -6.65
N ASP A 16 12.13 9.19 -6.42
CA ASP A 16 12.93 9.69 -5.30
C ASP A 16 12.30 9.29 -3.95
N VAL A 17 10.99 9.48 -3.82
CA VAL A 17 10.23 9.08 -2.61
C VAL A 17 10.29 7.56 -2.38
N MET A 18 10.24 6.76 -3.45
CA MET A 18 10.33 5.30 -3.32
C MET A 18 11.75 4.83 -3.01
N GLU A 19 12.78 5.54 -3.48
CA GLU A 19 14.17 5.26 -3.16
C GLU A 19 14.46 5.58 -1.69
N GLU A 20 14.02 6.73 -1.20
CA GLU A 20 14.11 7.09 0.22
C GLU A 20 13.46 6.04 1.13
N GLN A 21 12.25 5.60 0.79
CA GLN A 21 11.56 4.54 1.54
C GLN A 21 12.33 3.21 1.53
N LYS A 22 12.97 2.90 0.42
CA LYS A 22 13.80 1.69 0.30
C LYS A 22 15.03 1.78 1.20
N ASP A 23 15.71 2.92 1.20
CA ASP A 23 16.88 3.16 2.02
C ASP A 23 16.53 3.11 3.51
N ASP A 24 15.43 3.72 3.94
CA ASP A 24 14.91 3.65 5.30
C ASP A 24 14.65 2.20 5.74
N MET A 25 14.13 1.37 4.84
CA MET A 25 13.88 -0.05 5.14
C MET A 25 15.18 -0.84 5.24
N GLU A 26 16.11 -0.64 4.32
CA GLU A 26 17.42 -1.31 4.33
C GLU A 26 18.19 -0.94 5.59
N ASP A 27 18.18 0.33 5.99
CA ASP A 27 18.80 0.81 7.25
C ASP A 27 18.13 0.19 8.47
N TYR A 28 16.79 0.12 8.47
CA TYR A 28 16.06 -0.53 9.57
C TYR A 28 16.46 -2.00 9.71
N GLU A 29 16.44 -2.76 8.62
CA GLU A 29 16.75 -4.19 8.62
C GLU A 29 18.21 -4.42 9.01
N GLN A 30 19.13 -3.62 8.49
CA GLN A 30 20.55 -3.73 8.79
C GLN A 30 20.82 -3.41 10.26
N THR A 31 20.28 -2.32 10.79
CA THR A 31 20.42 -1.93 12.19
C THR A 31 19.85 -2.99 13.14
N ALA A 32 18.70 -3.61 12.78
CA ALA A 32 18.13 -4.70 13.56
C ALA A 32 19.04 -5.94 13.61
N LEU A 33 19.77 -6.23 12.53
CA LEU A 33 20.79 -7.30 12.50
C LEU A 33 22.00 -6.92 13.35
N ASP A 34 22.46 -5.69 13.26
CA ASP A 34 23.61 -5.18 14.02
C ASP A 34 23.32 -5.17 15.54
N ILE A 35 22.12 -4.82 15.96
CA ILE A 35 21.69 -4.92 17.36
C ILE A 35 21.76 -6.36 17.85
N LYS A 36 21.25 -7.32 17.08
CA LYS A 36 21.30 -8.74 17.43
C LYS A 36 22.73 -9.25 17.52
N LEU A 37 23.61 -8.80 16.61
CA LEU A 37 25.01 -9.15 16.60
C LEU A 37 25.72 -8.58 17.83
N TYR A 38 25.50 -7.30 18.16
CA TYR A 38 26.03 -6.64 19.34
C TYR A 38 25.59 -7.38 20.62
N GLU A 39 24.31 -7.73 20.75
CA GLU A 39 23.82 -8.51 21.90
C GLU A 39 24.46 -9.90 21.99
N LYS A 40 24.69 -10.55 20.84
CA LYS A 40 25.38 -11.85 20.78
C LYS A 40 26.83 -11.74 21.28
N PHE A 41 27.52 -10.66 20.90
CA PHE A 41 28.85 -10.32 21.35
C PHE A 41 28.89 -10.07 22.87
N MET A 42 28.01 -9.22 23.38
CA MET A 42 27.90 -8.89 24.80
C MET A 42 27.58 -10.10 25.69
N LYS A 43 26.88 -11.10 25.15
CA LYS A 43 26.59 -12.37 25.84
C LYS A 43 27.73 -13.39 25.67
N HIS A 44 28.90 -12.99 25.18
CA HIS A 44 30.07 -13.85 24.93
C HIS A 44 29.79 -15.11 24.11
N LYS A 45 28.85 -15.05 23.21
CA LYS A 45 28.50 -16.15 22.31
C LYS A 45 29.51 -16.24 21.17
N ARG A 46 29.73 -17.46 20.67
CA ARG A 46 30.64 -17.68 19.54
C ARG A 46 30.13 -16.97 18.30
N LEU A 47 31.00 -16.15 17.69
CA LEU A 47 30.73 -15.43 16.44
C LEU A 47 31.38 -16.15 15.27
N THR A 48 30.76 -16.08 14.12
CA THR A 48 31.37 -16.51 12.86
C THR A 48 32.36 -15.46 12.36
N LYS A 49 33.18 -15.84 11.36
CA LYS A 49 34.12 -14.89 10.75
C LYS A 49 33.42 -13.69 10.11
N ALA A 50 32.28 -13.90 9.47
CA ALA A 50 31.49 -12.83 8.86
C ALA A 50 30.92 -11.88 9.93
N GLU A 51 30.37 -12.43 11.01
CA GLU A 51 29.88 -11.65 12.15
C GLU A 51 31.01 -10.82 12.82
N LEU A 52 32.19 -11.38 12.97
CA LEU A 52 33.35 -10.63 13.48
C LEU A 52 33.73 -9.48 12.55
N LEU A 53 33.80 -9.71 11.23
CA LEU A 53 34.10 -8.65 10.27
C LEU A 53 33.03 -7.53 10.33
N ARG A 54 31.76 -7.89 10.45
CA ARG A 54 30.69 -6.90 10.61
C ARG A 54 30.81 -6.14 11.94
N LEU A 55 31.10 -6.83 13.04
CA LEU A 55 31.28 -6.18 14.35
C LEU A 55 32.39 -5.14 14.30
N TYR A 56 33.51 -5.42 13.60
CA TYR A 56 34.59 -4.46 13.45
C TYR A 56 34.17 -3.16 12.74
N THR A 57 33.12 -3.15 11.92
CA THR A 57 32.58 -1.90 11.34
C THR A 57 31.89 -1.01 12.37
N MET A 58 31.55 -1.54 13.54
CA MET A 58 30.96 -0.81 14.66
C MET A 58 31.97 -0.35 15.68
N LEU A 59 33.28 -0.65 15.47
CA LEU A 59 34.33 -0.21 16.35
C LEU A 59 34.55 1.29 16.21
N ASN A 60 34.40 2.00 17.29
CA ASN A 60 34.72 3.42 17.33
C ASN A 60 36.26 3.59 17.41
N PRO A 61 36.89 4.20 16.40
CA PRO A 61 38.36 4.29 16.35
C PRO A 61 38.92 5.25 17.40
N LEU A 62 38.11 6.09 18.02
CA LEU A 62 38.58 7.05 19.05
C LEU A 62 38.52 6.48 20.44
N THR A 63 37.56 5.63 20.74
CA THR A 63 37.38 5.02 22.06
C THR A 63 37.89 3.59 22.13
N GLU A 64 38.17 2.98 21.00
CA GLU A 64 38.46 1.54 20.86
C GLU A 64 37.35 0.64 21.42
N GLU A 65 36.13 1.17 21.54
CA GLU A 65 34.96 0.45 22.00
C GLU A 65 33.98 0.20 20.84
N PHE A 66 33.17 -0.84 20.96
CA PHE A 66 32.11 -1.09 20.00
C PHE A 66 30.87 -0.27 20.33
N ASP A 67 30.48 0.62 19.43
CA ASP A 67 29.26 1.41 19.58
C ASP A 67 28.02 0.52 19.50
N LYS A 68 27.11 0.70 20.46
CA LYS A 68 25.82 0.02 20.42
C LYS A 68 24.98 0.61 19.30
N PRO A 69 24.56 -0.21 18.30
CA PRO A 69 23.67 0.27 17.25
C PRO A 69 22.35 0.76 17.82
N VAL A 70 21.87 1.89 17.30
CA VAL A 70 20.61 2.50 17.72
C VAL A 70 19.64 2.48 16.55
N GLN A 71 18.46 1.92 16.78
CA GLN A 71 17.41 1.90 15.76
C GLN A 71 16.84 3.31 15.58
N GLN A 72 16.82 3.79 14.34
CA GLN A 72 16.23 5.08 13.99
C GLN A 72 14.70 5.06 14.12
N PHE A 73 14.09 3.93 13.77
CA PHE A 73 12.64 3.75 13.84
C PHE A 73 12.28 2.67 14.87
N ASP A 74 11.28 2.91 15.70
CA ASP A 74 10.78 1.92 16.67
C ASP A 74 10.16 0.69 16.01
N LYS A 75 9.65 0.86 14.78
CA LYS A 75 8.99 -0.17 13.98
C LYS A 75 9.46 -0.09 12.54
N VAL A 76 9.25 -1.18 11.79
CA VAL A 76 9.47 -1.18 10.33
C VAL A 76 8.81 0.05 9.71
N PRO A 77 9.53 0.88 8.95
CA PRO A 77 8.93 2.03 8.29
C PRO A 77 7.93 1.59 7.23
N TYR A 78 6.72 2.12 7.33
CA TYR A 78 5.66 1.95 6.34
C TYR A 78 5.32 3.29 5.74
N MET A 79 5.13 3.33 4.44
CA MET A 79 4.73 4.52 3.71
C MET A 79 3.32 4.38 3.14
N ALA A 80 2.59 5.48 3.07
CA ALA A 80 1.35 5.61 2.33
C ALA A 80 1.52 6.72 1.27
N VAL A 81 1.27 6.37 0.02
CA VAL A 81 1.26 7.31 -1.11
C VAL A 81 -0.18 7.51 -1.53
N ILE A 82 -0.63 8.76 -1.51
CA ILE A 82 -1.97 9.16 -1.95
C ILE A 82 -1.83 9.87 -3.28
N LEU A 83 -2.43 9.31 -4.32
CA LEU A 83 -2.49 9.86 -5.68
C LEU A 83 -3.92 10.37 -5.90
N ASP A 84 -4.07 11.69 -5.86
CA ASP A 84 -5.38 12.33 -6.00
C ASP A 84 -5.49 13.04 -7.34
N ASP A 85 -6.64 12.87 -8.00
CA ASP A 85 -7.06 13.52 -9.25
C ASP A 85 -6.05 13.45 -10.42
N LEU A 86 -5.32 12.33 -10.54
CA LEU A 86 -4.42 12.10 -11.67
C LEU A 86 -5.12 11.67 -12.96
N GLY A 87 -6.46 11.70 -12.98
CA GLY A 87 -7.27 11.38 -14.14
C GLY A 87 -6.92 12.27 -15.35
N GLY A 88 -6.61 11.64 -16.50
CA GLY A 88 -6.25 12.37 -17.73
C GLY A 88 -4.80 12.85 -17.79
N THR A 89 -4.02 12.74 -16.71
CA THR A 89 -2.59 13.09 -16.71
C THR A 89 -1.74 12.03 -17.45
N PRO A 90 -0.49 12.35 -17.81
CA PRO A 90 0.44 11.36 -18.38
C PRO A 90 0.67 10.13 -17.49
N ALA A 91 0.56 10.28 -16.16
CA ALA A 91 0.71 9.20 -15.20
C ALA A 91 -0.27 8.05 -15.43
N PHE A 92 -1.50 8.37 -15.86
CA PHE A 92 -2.57 7.39 -16.10
C PHE A 92 -2.79 7.07 -17.58
N ARG A 93 -1.93 7.53 -18.48
CA ARG A 93 -2.02 7.14 -19.89
C ARG A 93 -1.70 5.66 -20.06
N ASN A 94 -2.45 5.01 -20.95
CA ASN A 94 -2.13 3.65 -21.37
C ASN A 94 -0.72 3.61 -21.96
N GLY A 95 0.15 2.76 -21.40
CA GLY A 95 1.55 2.65 -21.80
C GLY A 95 2.55 3.30 -20.83
N ASN A 96 2.13 4.04 -19.81
CA ASN A 96 3.01 4.41 -18.71
C ASN A 96 3.30 3.18 -17.84
N ASN A 97 4.47 2.57 -18.07
CA ASN A 97 4.89 1.39 -17.34
C ASN A 97 5.52 1.73 -15.98
N PHE A 98 5.88 2.99 -15.73
CA PHE A 98 6.59 3.40 -14.53
C PHE A 98 5.72 3.26 -13.27
N LEU A 99 4.59 3.94 -13.21
CA LEU A 99 3.66 3.85 -12.08
C LEU A 99 3.16 2.41 -11.87
N ASN A 100 2.84 1.69 -12.96
CA ASN A 100 2.47 0.27 -12.89
C ASN A 100 3.58 -0.57 -12.26
N SER A 101 4.84 -0.35 -12.65
CA SER A 101 5.99 -1.08 -12.11
C SER A 101 6.18 -0.81 -10.62
N ILE A 102 6.05 0.43 -10.18
CA ILE A 102 6.17 0.82 -8.78
C ILE A 102 5.05 0.21 -7.94
N VAL A 103 3.80 0.34 -8.37
CA VAL A 103 2.65 -0.23 -7.64
C VAL A 103 2.77 -1.75 -7.51
N CYS A 104 3.21 -2.45 -8.55
CA CYS A 104 3.47 -3.89 -8.49
C CYS A 104 4.57 -4.26 -7.47
N LYS A 105 5.54 -3.38 -7.27
CA LYS A 105 6.64 -3.56 -6.31
C LYS A 105 6.35 -3.01 -4.92
N SER A 106 5.24 -2.32 -4.72
CA SER A 106 4.90 -1.60 -3.48
C SER A 106 5.04 -2.44 -2.21
N ARG A 107 4.74 -3.74 -2.30
CA ARG A 107 4.89 -4.68 -1.16
C ARG A 107 6.34 -4.84 -0.71
N HIS A 108 7.29 -4.77 -1.63
CA HIS A 108 8.72 -4.86 -1.31
C HIS A 108 9.20 -3.62 -0.56
N TYR A 109 8.58 -2.47 -0.84
CA TYR A 109 8.90 -1.18 -0.20
C TYR A 109 8.01 -0.87 1.01
N LYS A 110 7.18 -1.82 1.47
CA LYS A 110 6.21 -1.59 2.55
C LYS A 110 5.34 -0.33 2.32
N THR A 111 5.00 -0.09 1.05
CA THR A 111 4.25 1.08 0.62
C THR A 111 2.81 0.69 0.27
N ASN A 112 1.85 1.47 0.75
CA ASN A 112 0.45 1.37 0.35
C ASN A 112 0.13 2.55 -0.57
N PHE A 113 -0.53 2.27 -1.70
CA PHE A 113 -1.02 3.27 -2.62
C PHE A 113 -2.52 3.45 -2.45
N PHE A 114 -2.94 4.71 -2.32
CA PHE A 114 -4.33 5.14 -2.35
C PHE A 114 -4.51 6.00 -3.59
N VAL A 115 -5.41 5.58 -4.48
CA VAL A 115 -5.65 6.27 -5.74
C VAL A 115 -7.08 6.77 -5.76
N CYS A 116 -7.26 8.08 -5.81
CA CYS A 116 -8.56 8.74 -5.88
C CYS A 116 -8.81 9.17 -7.32
N VAL A 117 -9.92 8.74 -7.90
CA VAL A 117 -10.33 9.09 -9.26
C VAL A 117 -11.82 9.41 -9.31
N GLN A 118 -12.19 10.36 -10.13
CA GLN A 118 -13.60 10.72 -10.35
C GLN A 118 -14.33 9.65 -11.16
N HIS A 119 -13.60 8.98 -12.05
CA HIS A 119 -14.15 7.90 -12.86
C HIS A 119 -13.18 6.73 -12.91
N PRO A 120 -13.60 5.50 -12.60
CA PRO A 120 -12.69 4.35 -12.46
C PRO A 120 -11.90 4.04 -13.74
N TYR A 121 -12.44 4.32 -14.91
CA TYR A 121 -11.74 4.08 -16.17
C TYR A 121 -10.67 5.14 -16.53
N GLN A 122 -10.55 6.20 -15.76
CA GLN A 122 -9.39 7.09 -15.84
C GLN A 122 -8.12 6.38 -15.37
N MET A 123 -8.27 5.41 -14.47
CA MET A 123 -7.15 4.59 -14.00
C MET A 123 -6.90 3.42 -14.96
N PRO A 124 -5.65 3.18 -15.40
CA PRO A 124 -5.29 2.06 -16.26
C PRO A 124 -5.75 0.71 -15.69
N ARG A 125 -6.21 -0.20 -16.58
CA ARG A 125 -6.67 -1.54 -16.15
C ARG A 125 -5.63 -2.30 -15.36
N ALA A 126 -4.36 -2.15 -15.72
CA ALA A 126 -3.25 -2.81 -15.00
C ALA A 126 -3.20 -2.39 -13.53
N LEU A 127 -3.43 -1.11 -13.21
CA LEU A 127 -3.48 -0.63 -11.83
C LEU A 127 -4.75 -1.11 -11.14
N ARG A 128 -5.92 -1.03 -11.79
CA ARG A 128 -7.19 -1.52 -11.21
C ARG A 128 -7.11 -2.99 -10.81
N SER A 129 -6.49 -3.82 -11.64
CA SER A 129 -6.32 -5.26 -11.36
C SER A 129 -5.39 -5.56 -10.17
N GLN A 130 -4.58 -4.61 -9.73
CA GLN A 130 -3.70 -4.75 -8.56
C GLN A 130 -4.35 -4.22 -7.28
N CYS A 131 -5.51 -3.60 -7.35
CA CYS A 131 -6.21 -3.11 -6.18
C CYS A 131 -6.57 -4.27 -5.23
N SER A 132 -6.31 -4.07 -3.95
CA SER A 132 -6.77 -4.99 -2.90
C SER A 132 -8.14 -4.60 -2.35
N HIS A 133 -8.48 -3.31 -2.47
CA HIS A 133 -9.76 -2.75 -2.04
C HIS A 133 -10.21 -1.72 -3.06
N CYS A 134 -11.52 -1.61 -3.24
CA CYS A 134 -12.14 -0.57 -4.04
C CYS A 134 -13.26 0.08 -3.21
N MET A 135 -13.26 1.41 -3.12
CA MET A 135 -14.29 2.19 -2.44
C MET A 135 -15.12 2.92 -3.48
N LEU A 136 -16.40 2.59 -3.56
CA LEU A 136 -17.33 3.12 -4.55
C LEU A 136 -18.32 4.05 -3.86
N PHE A 137 -18.23 5.34 -4.17
CA PHE A 137 -19.17 6.35 -3.71
C PHE A 137 -20.41 6.41 -4.60
N SER A 138 -21.46 7.07 -4.12
CA SER A 138 -22.75 7.17 -4.82
C SER A 138 -22.59 7.67 -6.25
N THR A 139 -23.17 6.96 -7.21
CA THR A 139 -23.27 7.35 -8.61
C THR A 139 -24.66 7.05 -9.18
N LYS A 140 -25.07 7.84 -10.18
CA LYS A 140 -26.32 7.64 -10.90
C LYS A 140 -26.13 6.87 -12.22
N ASP A 141 -24.90 6.59 -12.60
CA ASP A 141 -24.57 5.91 -13.85
C ASP A 141 -24.75 4.39 -13.70
N LYS A 142 -25.89 3.90 -14.16
CA LYS A 142 -26.22 2.45 -14.12
C LYS A 142 -25.26 1.60 -14.95
N LYS A 143 -24.83 2.12 -16.13
CA LYS A 143 -23.92 1.39 -17.00
C LYS A 143 -22.56 1.19 -16.32
N LEU A 144 -22.08 2.23 -15.67
CA LEU A 144 -20.86 2.15 -14.87
C LEU A 144 -20.98 1.09 -13.76
N LEU A 145 -22.12 1.04 -13.05
CA LEU A 145 -22.36 0.05 -12.00
C LEU A 145 -22.37 -1.38 -12.54
N GLU A 146 -22.97 -1.63 -13.70
CA GLU A 146 -22.93 -2.96 -14.34
C GLU A 146 -21.50 -3.38 -14.71
N GLU A 147 -20.71 -2.45 -15.23
CA GLU A 147 -19.31 -2.72 -15.58
C GLU A 147 -18.46 -2.97 -14.34
N LEU A 148 -18.62 -2.17 -13.28
CA LEU A 148 -17.94 -2.34 -12.00
C LEU A 148 -18.31 -3.66 -11.30
N SER A 149 -19.57 -4.08 -11.38
CA SER A 149 -20.02 -5.38 -10.87
C SER A 149 -19.25 -6.53 -11.53
N LYS A 150 -19.13 -6.50 -12.86
CA LYS A 150 -18.39 -7.53 -13.61
C LYS A 150 -16.90 -7.53 -13.32
N GLU A 151 -16.30 -6.37 -13.09
CA GLU A 151 -14.86 -6.24 -12.85
C GLU A 151 -14.49 -6.60 -11.41
N ASN A 152 -15.31 -6.23 -10.43
CA ASN A 152 -14.93 -6.26 -9.02
C ASN A 152 -15.64 -7.36 -8.20
N CYS A 153 -16.84 -7.78 -8.60
CA CYS A 153 -17.65 -8.70 -7.82
C CYS A 153 -18.32 -9.74 -8.73
N SER A 154 -17.50 -10.50 -9.46
CA SER A 154 -17.98 -11.50 -10.43
C SER A 154 -18.80 -12.65 -9.81
N HIS A 155 -18.79 -12.77 -8.49
CA HIS A 155 -19.62 -13.74 -7.74
C HIS A 155 -21.04 -13.25 -7.47
N LEU A 156 -21.32 -11.96 -7.71
CA LEU A 156 -22.63 -11.36 -7.56
C LEU A 156 -23.30 -11.18 -8.92
N THR A 157 -24.62 -11.30 -8.97
CA THR A 157 -25.38 -10.83 -10.13
C THR A 157 -25.36 -9.30 -10.17
N PRO A 158 -25.56 -8.67 -11.35
CA PRO A 158 -25.64 -7.21 -11.44
C PRO A 158 -26.73 -6.60 -10.56
N GLU A 159 -27.85 -7.30 -10.41
CA GLU A 159 -28.99 -6.87 -9.58
C GLU A 159 -28.65 -6.92 -8.09
N GLU A 160 -27.97 -7.97 -7.63
CA GLU A 160 -27.49 -8.09 -6.26
C GLU A 160 -26.47 -7.01 -5.94
N PHE A 161 -25.48 -6.81 -6.83
CA PHE A 161 -24.51 -5.74 -6.70
C PHE A 161 -25.19 -4.37 -6.60
N GLN A 162 -26.17 -4.09 -7.46
CA GLN A 162 -26.89 -2.83 -7.44
C GLN A 162 -27.67 -2.62 -6.13
N ARG A 163 -28.33 -3.67 -5.60
CA ARG A 163 -29.03 -3.61 -4.31
C ARG A 163 -28.06 -3.31 -3.17
N MET A 164 -26.93 -4.01 -3.11
CA MET A 164 -25.91 -3.78 -2.11
C MET A 164 -25.32 -2.37 -2.23
N PHE A 165 -25.05 -1.91 -3.45
CA PHE A 165 -24.53 -0.57 -3.69
C PHE A 165 -25.50 0.52 -3.23
N GLN A 166 -26.80 0.40 -3.56
CA GLN A 166 -27.81 1.35 -3.10
C GLN A 166 -27.94 1.39 -1.58
N HIS A 167 -27.85 0.23 -0.93
CA HIS A 167 -27.87 0.17 0.52
C HIS A 167 -26.61 0.79 1.13
N ALA A 168 -25.45 0.48 0.59
CA ALA A 168 -24.16 0.94 1.11
C ALA A 168 -23.94 2.45 0.92
N THR A 169 -24.55 3.05 -0.11
CA THR A 169 -24.36 4.47 -0.45
C THR A 169 -25.61 5.32 -0.17
N LYS A 170 -26.46 4.88 0.76
CA LYS A 170 -27.73 5.53 1.05
C LYS A 170 -27.59 6.90 1.68
N GLU A 171 -26.66 7.04 2.61
CA GLU A 171 -26.43 8.30 3.32
C GLU A 171 -25.30 9.10 2.65
N PRO A 172 -25.25 10.43 2.83
CA PRO A 172 -24.16 11.24 2.32
C PRO A 172 -22.80 10.76 2.86
N HIS A 173 -21.80 10.69 1.97
CA HIS A 173 -20.44 10.21 2.26
C HIS A 173 -20.29 8.73 2.56
N ASP A 174 -21.37 7.97 2.60
CA ASP A 174 -21.28 6.51 2.66
C ASP A 174 -20.72 5.94 1.34
N PHE A 175 -20.04 4.81 1.46
CA PHE A 175 -19.47 4.10 0.33
C PHE A 175 -19.61 2.59 0.45
N MET A 176 -19.61 1.92 -0.68
CA MET A 176 -19.47 0.48 -0.74
C MET A 176 -17.99 0.13 -0.88
N MET A 177 -17.46 -0.67 0.03
CA MET A 177 -16.11 -1.20 -0.04
C MET A 177 -16.12 -2.65 -0.52
N CYS A 178 -15.39 -2.91 -1.60
CA CYS A 178 -15.09 -4.27 -2.06
C CYS A 178 -13.71 -4.66 -1.54
N ASP A 179 -13.63 -5.65 -0.67
CA ASP A 179 -12.39 -6.26 -0.17
C ASP A 179 -12.07 -7.50 -1.00
N PHE A 180 -11.16 -7.37 -1.96
CA PHE A 180 -10.79 -8.47 -2.87
C PHE A 180 -9.93 -9.54 -2.20
N ARG A 181 -9.31 -9.26 -1.04
CA ARG A 181 -8.52 -10.24 -0.31
C ARG A 181 -9.40 -11.22 0.46
N ARG A 182 -10.53 -10.70 1.00
CA ARG A 182 -11.50 -11.49 1.77
C ARG A 182 -12.69 -11.94 0.96
N ASN A 183 -12.83 -11.41 -0.26
CA ASN A 183 -14.02 -11.57 -1.09
C ASN A 183 -15.30 -11.12 -0.40
N GLU A 184 -15.23 -9.95 0.24
CA GLU A 184 -16.31 -9.36 1.02
C GLU A 184 -16.72 -8.03 0.44
N VAL A 185 -18.02 -7.71 0.57
CA VAL A 185 -18.58 -6.39 0.29
C VAL A 185 -19.04 -5.78 1.61
N ARG A 186 -18.71 -4.51 1.83
CA ARG A 186 -19.03 -3.81 3.08
C ARG A 186 -19.69 -2.46 2.79
N ARG A 187 -20.51 -2.01 3.73
CA ARG A 187 -20.86 -0.59 3.84
C ARG A 187 -19.83 0.05 4.75
N ASN A 188 -19.20 1.09 4.27
CA ASN A 188 -18.07 1.74 4.95
C ASN A 188 -16.99 0.71 5.33
N PHE A 189 -16.38 0.81 6.51
CA PHE A 189 -15.37 -0.12 6.99
C PHE A 189 -15.94 -1.25 7.87
N ASP A 190 -17.13 -1.09 8.39
CA ASP A 190 -17.61 -1.85 9.55
C ASP A 190 -18.66 -2.90 9.19
N GLU A 191 -19.63 -2.59 8.34
CA GLU A 191 -20.78 -3.44 8.08
C GLU A 191 -20.53 -4.37 6.89
N VAL A 192 -20.39 -5.68 7.15
CA VAL A 192 -20.32 -6.69 6.07
C VAL A 192 -21.72 -6.92 5.51
N LEU A 193 -21.87 -6.79 4.20
CA LEU A 193 -23.11 -7.00 3.49
C LEU A 193 -23.25 -8.46 3.06
N HIS A 194 -24.36 -9.07 3.38
CA HIS A 194 -24.73 -10.42 2.98
C HIS A 194 -25.94 -10.40 2.07
N ILE A 195 -25.97 -11.27 1.08
CA ILE A 195 -27.17 -11.53 0.30
C ILE A 195 -28.04 -12.43 1.17
N CYS A 196 -29.15 -11.91 1.64
CA CYS A 196 -30.20 -12.79 2.14
C CYS A 196 -30.79 -13.48 0.92
N ALA A 197 -30.66 -14.81 0.83
CA ALA A 197 -31.49 -15.58 -0.08
C ALA A 197 -32.95 -15.26 0.30
N ASP A 198 -33.70 -14.68 -0.65
CA ASP A 198 -35.13 -14.51 -0.46
C ASP A 198 -35.69 -15.92 -0.17
N SER A 199 -36.17 -16.11 1.05
CA SER A 199 -36.89 -17.33 1.44
C SER A 199 -38.23 -17.28 0.69
N ASP A 200 -38.32 -18.04 -0.40
CA ASP A 200 -39.57 -18.32 -1.12
C ASP A 200 -40.65 -18.91 -0.17
#